data_dfb66d3dede70bfad46a7ca742305729
#
_entry.id   dfb66d3dede70bfad46a7ca742305729
#
_cell.length_a   1.000
_cell.length_b   1.000
_cell.length_c   1.000
_cell.angle_alpha   90.00
_cell.angle_beta   90.00
_cell.angle_gamma   90.00
#
_symmetry.space_group_name_H-M   'P 1'
#
loop_
_entity.id
_entity.type
_entity.pdbx_description
1 polymer ?
#
loop_
_entity_poly.entity_id
_entity_poly.type
_entity_poly.pdbx_seq_one_letter_code
_entity_poly.pdbx_strand_id
1 'polypeptide(L)'
;MKKYIWLFSVVLLTNMLISPALAADSFEEDIKVIYIDQLKQVGSAYENGKKVMEFPVLTGDAETTTDPGTYLVRVKDENYYSRKYQTPMPYSLFFNYTTRAAIHEGLVPPPKKKISLATHGCVHVEEPYMKRLYDWAEAGRTLVIIMGRRTED
;
A
#
# COMPACT_ATOMS: atom_id res chain seq x y z
N MET A 1 -69.96 -49.65 -37.34
CA MET A 1 -69.52 -48.24 -37.24
C MET A 1 -68.48 -48.14 -36.19
N LYS A 2 -67.18 -48.06 -36.56
CA LYS A 2 -66.04 -47.98 -35.59
C LYS A 2 -65.62 -46.55 -35.44
N LYS A 3 -65.74 -45.99 -34.21
CA LYS A 3 -65.23 -44.64 -33.86
C LYS A 3 -63.78 -44.71 -33.45
N TYR A 4 -62.92 -44.08 -34.22
CA TYR A 4 -61.47 -43.91 -33.85
C TYR A 4 -61.32 -42.66 -33.01
N ILE A 5 -60.92 -42.82 -31.74
CA ILE A 5 -60.58 -41.74 -30.84
C ILE A 5 -59.09 -41.44 -31.03
N TRP A 6 -58.76 -40.26 -31.53
CA TRP A 6 -57.38 -39.73 -31.63
C TRP A 6 -57.01 -39.12 -30.31
N LEU A 7 -56.05 -39.78 -29.62
CA LEU A 7 -55.36 -39.21 -28.44
C LEU A 7 -54.28 -38.31 -28.95
N PHE A 8 -54.43 -37.00 -28.82
CA PHE A 8 -53.35 -36.05 -29.01
C PHE A 8 -52.49 -36.05 -27.73
N SER A 9 -51.32 -36.64 -27.82
CA SER A 9 -50.29 -36.54 -26.77
C SER A 9 -49.59 -35.20 -26.91
N VAL A 10 -49.90 -34.25 -26.01
CA VAL A 10 -49.18 -32.97 -25.90
C VAL A 10 -47.89 -33.23 -25.14
N VAL A 11 -46.76 -33.31 -25.85
CA VAL A 11 -45.44 -33.33 -25.25
C VAL A 11 -45.09 -31.88 -24.88
N LEU A 12 -45.19 -31.56 -23.59
CA LEU A 12 -44.65 -30.30 -23.04
C LEU A 12 -43.12 -30.41 -22.96
N LEU A 13 -42.45 -29.82 -23.95
CA LEU A 13 -40.99 -29.56 -23.84
C LEU A 13 -40.77 -28.38 -22.88
N THR A 14 -40.46 -28.67 -21.62
CA THR A 14 -39.96 -27.67 -20.70
C THR A 14 -38.51 -27.37 -21.08
N ASN A 15 -38.28 -26.28 -21.83
CA ASN A 15 -36.97 -25.71 -22.03
C ASN A 15 -36.47 -25.13 -20.69
N MET A 16 -35.69 -25.91 -19.97
CA MET A 16 -34.95 -25.45 -18.81
C MET A 16 -33.81 -24.56 -19.29
N LEU A 17 -34.06 -23.24 -19.34
CA LEU A 17 -33.04 -22.24 -19.60
C LEU A 17 -32.02 -22.30 -18.43
N ILE A 18 -30.98 -23.10 -18.62
CA ILE A 18 -29.78 -23.03 -17.76
C ILE A 18 -29.07 -21.72 -18.14
N SER A 19 -29.38 -20.63 -17.44
CA SER A 19 -28.58 -19.43 -17.47
C SER A 19 -27.22 -19.81 -16.90
N PRO A 20 -26.10 -19.68 -17.65
CA PRO A 20 -24.80 -19.71 -17.03
C PRO A 20 -24.75 -18.46 -16.14
N ALA A 21 -24.85 -18.65 -14.82
CA ALA A 21 -24.41 -17.64 -13.89
C ALA A 21 -22.92 -17.41 -14.21
N LEU A 22 -22.62 -16.31 -14.93
CA LEU A 22 -21.28 -15.77 -14.94
C LEU A 22 -20.97 -15.47 -13.47
N ALA A 23 -20.22 -16.36 -12.83
CA ALA A 23 -19.51 -16.01 -11.62
C ALA A 23 -18.57 -14.87 -12.05
N ALA A 24 -18.99 -13.63 -11.81
CA ALA A 24 -18.10 -12.51 -11.78
C ALA A 24 -17.15 -12.82 -10.64
N ASP A 25 -15.99 -13.38 -10.98
CA ASP A 25 -14.85 -13.46 -10.10
C ASP A 25 -14.50 -12.00 -9.82
N SER A 26 -15.07 -11.45 -8.74
CA SER A 26 -14.72 -10.14 -8.26
C SER A 26 -13.28 -10.28 -7.78
N PHE A 27 -12.34 -9.90 -8.63
CA PHE A 27 -10.98 -9.58 -8.18
C PHE A 27 -11.12 -8.45 -7.19
N GLU A 28 -11.40 -8.78 -5.94
CA GLU A 28 -11.33 -7.85 -4.82
C GLU A 28 -9.84 -7.59 -4.60
N GLU A 29 -9.33 -6.63 -5.36
CA GLU A 29 -7.94 -6.24 -5.30
C GLU A 29 -7.72 -5.50 -3.98
N ASP A 30 -6.92 -6.06 -3.09
CA ASP A 30 -6.62 -5.46 -1.79
C ASP A 30 -5.99 -4.07 -1.96
N ILE A 31 -6.70 -3.05 -1.46
CA ILE A 31 -6.23 -1.67 -1.47
C ILE A 31 -5.32 -1.46 -0.28
N LYS A 32 -4.02 -1.33 -0.54
CA LYS A 32 -2.99 -1.08 0.48
C LYS A 32 -2.51 0.37 0.41
N VAL A 33 -2.55 1.06 1.54
CA VAL A 33 -2.17 2.47 1.63
C VAL A 33 -1.27 2.70 2.84
N ILE A 34 -0.13 3.34 2.63
CA ILE A 34 0.75 3.86 3.68
C ILE A 34 0.52 5.37 3.78
N TYR A 35 0.10 5.85 4.95
CA TYR A 35 0.02 7.28 5.26
C TYR A 35 1.21 7.69 6.10
N ILE A 36 1.86 8.78 5.74
CA ILE A 36 2.93 9.43 6.52
C ILE A 36 2.47 10.83 6.89
N ASP A 37 2.24 11.07 8.17
CA ASP A 37 1.94 12.39 8.74
C ASP A 37 3.26 13.01 9.22
N GLN A 38 3.80 13.95 8.44
CA GLN A 38 5.07 14.59 8.73
C GLN A 38 5.02 15.53 9.94
N LEU A 39 3.84 16.07 10.26
CA LEU A 39 3.68 16.96 11.42
C LEU A 39 3.70 16.17 12.72
N LYS A 40 3.09 14.98 12.72
CA LYS A 40 3.07 14.09 13.87
C LYS A 40 4.23 13.12 13.94
N GLN A 41 5.00 12.99 12.85
CA GLN A 41 6.04 11.98 12.68
C GLN A 41 5.52 10.56 12.95
N VAL A 42 4.36 10.24 12.34
CA VAL A 42 3.68 8.95 12.46
C VAL A 42 3.34 8.41 11.07
N GLY A 43 3.60 7.14 10.87
CA GLY A 43 3.15 6.36 9.74
C GLY A 43 2.02 5.41 10.14
N SER A 44 1.08 5.16 9.21
CA SER A 44 0.00 4.19 9.38
C SER A 44 -0.20 3.42 8.09
N ALA A 45 -0.38 2.10 8.20
CA ALA A 45 -0.72 1.24 7.06
C ALA A 45 -2.19 0.81 7.14
N TYR A 46 -2.86 0.85 6.00
CA TYR A 46 -4.27 0.47 5.84
C TYR A 46 -4.41 -0.57 4.75
N GLU A 47 -5.26 -1.55 5.00
CA GLU A 47 -5.70 -2.55 4.04
C GLU A 47 -7.21 -2.55 3.97
N ASN A 48 -7.76 -2.31 2.79
CA ASN A 48 -9.21 -2.18 2.55
C ASN A 48 -9.90 -1.19 3.52
N GLY A 49 -9.24 -0.04 3.78
CA GLY A 49 -9.73 1.00 4.68
C GLY A 49 -9.55 0.71 6.17
N LYS A 50 -9.10 -0.48 6.56
CA LYS A 50 -8.84 -0.84 7.96
C LYS A 50 -7.37 -0.60 8.31
N LYS A 51 -7.09 0.11 9.41
CA LYS A 51 -5.72 0.29 9.90
C LYS A 51 -5.16 -1.04 10.41
N VAL A 52 -4.05 -1.48 9.81
CA VAL A 52 -3.35 -2.73 10.14
C VAL A 52 -2.04 -2.50 10.87
N MET A 53 -1.47 -1.29 10.77
CA MET A 53 -0.22 -0.96 11.45
C MET A 53 -0.15 0.54 11.73
N GLU A 54 0.52 0.93 12.83
CA GLU A 54 0.92 2.30 13.13
C GLU A 54 2.35 2.27 13.69
N PHE A 55 3.18 3.23 13.30
CA PHE A 55 4.60 3.24 13.64
C PHE A 55 5.15 4.66 13.65
N PRO A 56 6.16 4.95 14.49
CA PRO A 56 6.88 6.20 14.45
C PRO A 56 7.75 6.30 13.19
N VAL A 57 7.93 7.53 12.70
CA VAL A 57 8.79 7.80 11.55
C VAL A 57 9.72 8.97 11.82
N LEU A 58 10.80 9.06 11.03
CA LEU A 58 11.58 10.28 10.87
C LEU A 58 11.57 10.67 9.38
N THR A 59 11.17 11.90 9.09
CA THR A 59 11.15 12.46 7.74
C THR A 59 12.22 13.54 7.56
N GLY A 60 12.36 14.06 6.35
CA GLY A 60 13.10 15.28 6.09
C GLY A 60 12.48 16.50 6.79
N ASP A 61 13.21 17.58 6.85
CA ASP A 61 12.82 18.87 7.40
C ASP A 61 12.59 19.93 6.31
N ALA A 62 12.69 21.20 6.65
CA ALA A 62 12.53 22.31 5.71
C ALA A 62 13.62 22.37 4.63
N GLU A 63 14.86 21.93 4.95
CA GLU A 63 16.00 21.97 4.04
C GLU A 63 16.10 20.70 3.18
N THR A 64 15.72 19.55 3.74
CA THR A 64 15.81 18.23 3.10
C THR A 64 14.46 17.55 3.02
N THR A 65 13.50 18.20 2.38
CA THR A 65 12.08 17.83 2.45
C THR A 65 11.79 16.41 1.97
N THR A 66 10.90 15.73 2.71
CA THR A 66 10.12 14.62 2.18
C THR A 66 8.90 15.22 1.48
N ASP A 67 8.85 15.16 0.15
CA ASP A 67 7.82 15.87 -0.61
C ASP A 67 6.42 15.33 -0.32
N PRO A 68 5.45 16.19 0.07
CA PRO A 68 4.05 15.79 0.18
C PRO A 68 3.50 15.35 -1.18
N GLY A 69 2.60 14.38 -1.16
CA GLY A 69 1.97 13.88 -2.39
C GLY A 69 1.44 12.46 -2.25
N THR A 70 0.90 11.97 -3.36
CA THR A 70 0.44 10.59 -3.49
C THR A 70 1.34 9.87 -4.48
N TYR A 71 1.89 8.76 -4.05
CA TYR A 71 2.86 7.97 -4.78
C TYR A 71 2.44 6.51 -4.79
N LEU A 72 3.19 5.70 -5.53
CA LEU A 72 3.06 4.25 -5.56
C LEU A 72 4.41 3.65 -5.17
N VAL A 73 4.43 2.62 -4.32
CA VAL A 73 5.64 1.81 -4.14
C VAL A 73 6.02 1.21 -5.49
N ARG A 74 7.15 1.63 -6.05
CA ARG A 74 7.59 1.22 -7.40
C ARG A 74 8.54 0.03 -7.36
N VAL A 75 9.46 0.06 -6.42
CA VAL A 75 10.51 -0.97 -6.27
C VAL A 75 10.66 -1.28 -4.79
N LYS A 76 10.90 -2.54 -4.50
CA LYS A 76 11.31 -3.03 -3.17
C LYS A 76 12.72 -3.58 -3.28
N ASP A 77 13.57 -3.25 -2.32
CA ASP A 77 14.93 -3.79 -2.23
C ASP A 77 15.26 -4.04 -0.75
N GLU A 78 15.47 -5.30 -0.41
CA GLU A 78 15.70 -5.70 0.98
C GLU A 78 17.06 -5.25 1.52
N ASN A 79 18.07 -5.19 0.64
CA ASN A 79 19.46 -4.97 1.02
C ASN A 79 20.11 -3.77 0.28
N TYR A 80 19.29 -2.73 -0.01
CA TYR A 80 19.78 -1.59 -0.77
C TYR A 80 20.90 -0.84 -0.06
N TYR A 81 21.91 -0.44 -0.82
CA TYR A 81 23.00 0.41 -0.36
C TYR A 81 23.05 1.70 -1.19
N SER A 82 22.86 2.84 -0.55
CA SER A 82 22.92 4.15 -1.19
C SER A 82 24.36 4.57 -1.48
N ARG A 83 24.77 4.53 -2.75
CA ARG A 83 26.10 5.02 -3.17
C ARG A 83 26.24 6.53 -2.97
N LYS A 84 25.14 7.29 -3.08
CA LYS A 84 25.15 8.75 -2.88
C LYS A 84 25.47 9.13 -1.44
N TYR A 85 24.87 8.43 -0.49
CA TYR A 85 25.00 8.73 0.94
C TYR A 85 25.94 7.78 1.68
N GLN A 86 26.51 6.80 0.98
CA GLN A 86 27.42 5.78 1.52
C GLN A 86 26.85 5.08 2.76
N THR A 87 25.56 4.71 2.69
CA THR A 87 24.83 4.11 3.81
C THR A 87 23.93 2.98 3.38
N PRO A 88 23.77 1.91 4.18
CA PRO A 88 22.75 0.91 3.96
C PRO A 88 21.35 1.51 4.17
N MET A 89 20.39 1.05 3.39
CA MET A 89 18.97 1.38 3.49
C MET A 89 18.17 0.07 3.43
N PRO A 90 18.20 -0.75 4.50
CA PRO A 90 17.52 -2.04 4.51
C PRO A 90 16.01 -1.89 4.31
N TYR A 91 15.39 -2.90 3.71
CA TYR A 91 13.95 -2.97 3.49
C TYR A 91 13.36 -1.77 2.72
N SER A 92 14.08 -1.25 1.74
CA SER A 92 13.68 -0.05 0.99
C SER A 92 12.41 -0.28 0.17
N LEU A 93 11.42 0.62 0.36
CA LEU A 93 10.22 0.79 -0.43
C LEU A 93 10.33 2.12 -1.21
N PHE A 94 10.81 2.09 -2.44
CA PHE A 94 10.98 3.28 -3.25
C PHE A 94 9.65 3.78 -3.78
N PHE A 95 9.27 5.02 -3.44
CA PHE A 95 8.00 5.62 -3.83
C PHE A 95 8.13 6.85 -4.74
N ASN A 96 9.18 7.67 -4.59
CA ASN A 96 9.41 8.82 -5.46
C ASN A 96 10.57 8.55 -6.42
N TYR A 97 10.24 8.40 -7.70
CA TYR A 97 11.25 8.05 -8.71
C TYR A 97 12.18 9.22 -9.04
N THR A 98 11.69 10.47 -8.97
CA THR A 98 12.46 11.67 -9.29
C THR A 98 13.55 11.94 -8.26
N THR A 99 13.19 11.91 -6.97
CA THR A 99 14.13 12.15 -5.88
C THR A 99 14.80 10.87 -5.38
N ARG A 100 14.28 9.70 -5.79
CA ARG A 100 14.66 8.37 -5.29
C ARG A 100 14.41 8.21 -3.79
N ALA A 101 13.41 8.91 -3.26
CA ALA A 101 13.02 8.75 -1.88
C ALA A 101 12.35 7.39 -1.64
N ALA A 102 12.65 6.83 -0.48
CA ALA A 102 12.15 5.53 -0.03
C ALA A 102 11.71 5.60 1.44
N ILE A 103 10.83 4.69 1.82
CA ILE A 103 10.64 4.30 3.21
C ILE A 103 11.62 3.15 3.45
N HIS A 104 12.45 3.25 4.47
CA HIS A 104 13.46 2.22 4.77
C HIS A 104 13.80 2.17 6.26
N GLU A 105 14.49 1.11 6.67
CA GLU A 105 14.98 1.03 8.04
C GLU A 105 15.96 2.15 8.34
N GLY A 106 15.77 2.79 9.49
CA GLY A 106 16.64 3.85 9.97
C GLY A 106 16.24 4.32 11.36
N LEU A 107 17.12 5.13 11.95
CA LEU A 107 16.89 5.68 13.29
C LEU A 107 15.64 6.58 13.31
N VAL A 108 14.78 6.32 14.28
CA VAL A 108 13.65 7.19 14.63
C VAL A 108 13.78 7.59 16.09
N PRO A 109 14.01 8.86 16.37
CA PRO A 109 14.23 9.31 17.73
C PRO A 109 12.94 9.31 18.56
N PRO A 110 13.04 9.13 19.91
CA PRO A 110 11.87 9.14 20.77
C PRO A 110 11.14 10.49 20.73
N PRO A 111 9.78 10.52 20.79
CA PRO A 111 8.97 11.72 20.58
C PRO A 111 9.26 12.93 21.49
N LYS A 112 9.87 12.68 22.65
CA LYS A 112 10.19 13.71 23.66
C LYS A 112 11.52 14.41 23.46
N LYS A 113 12.32 13.98 22.51
CA LYS A 113 13.63 14.58 22.25
C LYS A 113 13.46 15.57 21.09
N LYS A 114 13.55 16.88 21.36
CA LYS A 114 13.71 17.87 20.28
C LYS A 114 14.94 17.49 19.47
N ILE A 115 14.74 17.16 18.19
CA ILE A 115 15.78 16.57 17.41
C ILE A 115 15.97 17.42 16.17
N SER A 116 17.17 17.92 16.04
CA SER A 116 17.72 18.45 14.80
C SER A 116 18.06 17.36 13.77
N LEU A 117 17.54 16.14 13.98
CA LEU A 117 17.76 15.04 13.04
C LEU A 117 16.67 15.07 11.98
N ALA A 118 17.08 15.07 10.74
CA ALA A 118 16.24 14.94 9.57
C ALA A 118 16.86 13.94 8.59
N THR A 119 16.03 13.38 7.72
CA THR A 119 16.51 12.58 6.61
C THR A 119 16.80 13.48 5.41
N HIS A 120 17.41 12.94 4.36
CA HIS A 120 17.58 13.63 3.09
C HIS A 120 16.38 13.42 2.14
N GLY A 121 15.15 13.40 2.69
CA GLY A 121 13.90 13.22 1.95
C GLY A 121 13.34 11.80 1.99
N CYS A 122 14.05 10.83 2.53
CA CYS A 122 13.51 9.50 2.83
C CYS A 122 12.65 9.50 4.09
N VAL A 123 11.95 8.41 4.33
CA VAL A 123 11.20 8.15 5.57
C VAL A 123 11.89 7.00 6.30
N HIS A 124 12.44 7.28 7.48
CA HIS A 124 12.98 6.23 8.35
C HIS A 124 11.88 5.59 9.18
N VAL A 125 11.97 4.30 9.35
CA VAL A 125 11.13 3.47 10.23
C VAL A 125 12.04 2.47 10.94
N GLU A 126 11.90 2.31 12.26
CA GLU A 126 12.72 1.35 13.02
C GLU A 126 12.22 -0.09 12.85
N GLU A 127 13.14 -1.04 13.05
CA GLU A 127 12.80 -2.41 13.38
C GLU A 127 11.99 -2.48 14.69
N PRO A 128 10.98 -3.39 14.84
CA PRO A 128 10.55 -4.40 13.86
C PRO A 128 9.48 -3.91 12.87
N TYR A 129 9.09 -2.63 12.93
CA TYR A 129 8.02 -2.09 12.08
C TYR A 129 8.41 -2.10 10.60
N MET A 130 9.66 -1.73 10.26
CA MET A 130 10.06 -1.63 8.87
C MET A 130 10.03 -2.97 8.16
N LYS A 131 10.53 -4.03 8.79
CA LYS A 131 10.46 -5.37 8.19
C LYS A 131 9.03 -5.81 7.95
N ARG A 132 8.14 -5.60 8.93
CA ARG A 132 6.70 -5.94 8.78
C ARG A 132 6.04 -5.14 7.68
N LEU A 133 6.36 -3.84 7.57
CA LEU A 133 5.85 -2.96 6.52
C LEU A 133 6.34 -3.40 5.15
N TYR A 134 7.62 -3.77 5.05
CA TYR A 134 8.22 -4.29 3.83
C TYR A 134 7.57 -5.59 3.38
N ASP A 135 7.38 -6.56 4.28
CA ASP A 135 6.76 -7.84 3.96
C ASP A 135 5.30 -7.66 3.50
N TRP A 136 4.56 -6.72 4.10
CA TRP A 136 3.17 -6.43 3.79
C TRP A 136 2.99 -5.60 2.50
N ALA A 137 3.87 -4.65 2.20
CA ALA A 137 3.75 -3.77 1.04
C ALA A 137 4.03 -4.51 -0.29
N GLU A 138 3.34 -4.11 -1.35
CA GLU A 138 3.46 -4.67 -2.70
C GLU A 138 3.92 -3.61 -3.70
N ALA A 139 4.98 -3.92 -4.46
CA ALA A 139 5.41 -3.05 -5.54
C ALA A 139 4.35 -3.00 -6.66
N GLY A 140 4.06 -1.80 -7.16
CA GLY A 140 3.03 -1.57 -8.17
C GLY A 140 1.60 -1.51 -7.64
N ARG A 141 1.35 -1.77 -6.34
CA ARG A 141 -0.01 -1.86 -5.78
C ARG A 141 -0.21 -1.04 -4.50
N THR A 142 0.81 -0.88 -3.66
CA THR A 142 0.72 -0.12 -2.42
C THR A 142 0.88 1.38 -2.68
N LEU A 143 -0.12 2.17 -2.33
CA LEU A 143 -0.05 3.64 -2.34
C LEU A 143 0.74 4.16 -1.14
N VAL A 144 1.44 5.27 -1.32
CA VAL A 144 2.11 6.04 -0.27
C VAL A 144 1.59 7.47 -0.32
N ILE A 145 0.97 7.93 0.75
CA ILE A 145 0.44 9.28 0.90
C ILE A 145 1.27 10.01 1.95
N ILE A 146 1.99 11.03 1.52
CA ILE A 146 2.81 11.90 2.37
C ILE A 146 2.02 13.18 2.62
N MET A 147 1.72 13.48 3.89
CA MET A 147 0.93 14.64 4.29
C MET A 147 1.71 15.58 5.17
N GLY A 148 1.39 16.87 5.03
CA GLY A 148 2.06 17.94 5.77
C GLY A 148 3.47 18.19 5.25
N ARG A 149 4.15 19.09 5.93
CA ARG A 149 5.57 19.37 5.74
C ARG A 149 6.16 19.65 7.11
N ARG A 150 7.22 18.98 7.47
CA ARG A 150 7.92 19.25 8.71
C ARG A 150 8.57 20.64 8.60
N THR A 151 8.18 21.57 9.48
CA THR A 151 8.82 22.86 9.68
C THR A 151 9.72 22.75 10.91
N GLU A 152 10.80 23.50 10.91
CA GLU A 152 11.57 23.66 12.14
C GLU A 152 10.74 24.47 13.14
N ASP A 153 10.59 23.95 14.36
CA ASP A 153 10.09 24.68 15.54
C ASP A 153 11.26 25.14 16.39
#